data_b082029cdde8cdb3cf18469606b9bc5d
#
_entry.id   b082029cdde8cdb3cf18469606b9bc5d
#
_cell.length_a   1.000
_cell.length_b   1.000
_cell.length_c   1.000
_cell.angle_alpha   90.00
_cell.angle_beta   90.00
_cell.angle_gamma   90.00
#
_symmetry.space_group_name_H-M   'P 1'
#
loop_
_entity.id
_entity.type
_entity.pdbx_description
1 polymer ?
#
loop_
_entity_poly.entity_id
_entity_poly.type
_entity_poly.pdbx_seq_one_letter_code
_entity_poly.pdbx_strand_id
1 'polypeptide(L)'
;MTQDRQADFSRRLTDILNHGALNLGLALGYQLKIFDVMAELDRPVTGRELARAAKLHRRYVEEWLGIMCTGQIIEIHPPDPSVSENRSAEPRFYLPTAHAALLTRNAGSGNMGVYAQEIPLLTQIAMARVVEDFSSGAGIEFSAYPRFQAFMSQLSHAKHRQVLIQHFLPQVDDGQLVTRLNKGIRVCDLGCGQGIALHLMARHYPASSFVGIDNDAAAIDQARQITADLGLDNLTFEKKDAAAIEKDPWISKKFDYITAFDAIHDQSHPLAALRGVRHMLAPGGLFSMIDIDAASHIEGNMDHPMGPFLYTVSLMHCMPVGLSDQGRGLGMMWGRDRAVSLLEQAGFSHIQVLEMAHDPFNVHYLSWK
;
A
#
# COMPACT_ATOMS: atom_id res chain seq x y z
N MET A 1 33.97 0.16 27.25
CA MET A 1 33.08 -0.66 26.38
C MET A 1 31.59 -0.56 26.74
N THR A 2 31.16 -0.68 28.01
CA THR A 2 29.71 -0.58 28.37
C THR A 2 29.18 0.86 28.34
N GLN A 3 29.94 1.86 28.80
CA GLN A 3 29.52 3.28 28.78
C GLN A 3 29.42 3.82 27.34
N ASP A 4 30.32 3.44 26.44
CA ASP A 4 30.24 3.85 25.04
C ASP A 4 28.98 3.29 24.36
N ARG A 5 28.66 2.01 24.58
CA ARG A 5 27.43 1.39 24.04
C ARG A 5 26.16 2.06 24.57
N GLN A 6 26.13 2.46 25.83
CA GLN A 6 24.98 3.17 26.42
C GLN A 6 24.82 4.55 25.79
N ALA A 7 25.92 5.29 25.58
CA ALA A 7 25.89 6.60 24.94
C ALA A 7 25.44 6.51 23.47
N ASP A 8 25.93 5.49 22.73
CA ASP A 8 25.53 5.23 21.36
C ASP A 8 24.03 4.91 21.28
N PHE A 9 23.53 4.05 22.16
CA PHE A 9 22.11 3.71 22.21
C PHE A 9 21.26 4.91 22.61
N SER A 10 21.72 5.77 23.53
CA SER A 10 21.02 7.00 23.91
C SER A 10 20.84 7.95 22.69
N ARG A 11 21.89 8.13 21.88
CA ARG A 11 21.80 8.89 20.63
C ARG A 11 20.79 8.25 19.67
N ARG A 12 20.91 6.94 19.45
CA ARG A 12 20.00 6.18 18.60
C ARG A 12 18.54 6.31 19.05
N LEU A 13 18.28 6.24 20.37
CA LEU A 13 16.94 6.40 20.91
C LEU A 13 16.38 7.81 20.68
N THR A 14 17.22 8.84 20.82
CA THR A 14 16.84 10.23 20.50
C THR A 14 16.45 10.37 19.03
N ASP A 15 17.20 9.76 18.11
CA ASP A 15 16.88 9.78 16.67
C ASP A 15 15.54 9.07 16.38
N ILE A 16 15.30 7.92 17.02
CA ILE A 16 14.03 7.19 16.87
C ILE A 16 12.84 8.04 17.34
N LEU A 17 12.95 8.72 18.47
CA LEU A 17 11.89 9.60 18.99
C LEU A 17 11.65 10.78 18.04
N ASN A 18 12.72 11.41 17.54
CA ASN A 18 12.62 12.52 16.59
C ASN A 18 12.00 12.05 15.26
N HIS A 19 12.42 10.90 14.71
CA HIS A 19 11.85 10.37 13.47
C HIS A 19 10.37 9.99 13.61
N GLY A 20 9.97 9.43 14.77
CA GLY A 20 8.57 9.16 15.06
C GLY A 20 7.72 10.44 15.10
N ALA A 21 8.20 11.48 15.76
CA ALA A 21 7.54 12.79 15.81
C ALA A 21 7.49 13.45 14.43
N LEU A 22 8.59 13.37 13.66
CA LEU A 22 8.68 13.92 12.31
C LEU A 22 7.68 13.25 11.36
N ASN A 23 7.50 11.93 11.46
CA ASN A 23 6.50 11.22 10.66
C ASN A 23 5.07 11.73 10.90
N LEU A 24 4.70 12.07 12.16
CA LEU A 24 3.41 12.71 12.44
C LEU A 24 3.28 14.07 11.77
N GLY A 25 4.35 14.86 11.77
CA GLY A 25 4.40 16.15 11.07
C GLY A 25 4.22 16.00 9.55
N LEU A 26 4.88 15.00 8.93
CA LEU A 26 4.72 14.67 7.52
C LEU A 26 3.27 14.26 7.21
N ALA A 27 2.68 13.39 8.03
CA ALA A 27 1.30 12.95 7.86
C ALA A 27 0.30 14.13 7.91
N LEU A 28 0.47 15.05 8.88
CA LEU A 28 -0.35 16.25 8.98
C LEU A 28 -0.20 17.16 7.76
N GLY A 29 1.04 17.42 7.32
CA GLY A 29 1.34 18.22 6.13
C GLY A 29 0.70 17.65 4.86
N TYR A 30 0.77 16.34 4.71
CA TYR A 30 0.15 15.63 3.59
C TYR A 30 -1.37 15.68 3.65
N GLN A 31 -2.00 15.34 4.77
CA GLN A 31 -3.46 15.36 4.94
C GLN A 31 -4.06 16.75 4.70
N LEU A 32 -3.40 17.77 5.23
CA LEU A 32 -3.83 19.18 5.12
C LEU A 32 -3.42 19.84 3.80
N LYS A 33 -2.75 19.12 2.90
CA LYS A 33 -2.26 19.61 1.60
C LYS A 33 -1.26 20.77 1.72
N ILE A 34 -0.55 20.89 2.84
CA ILE A 34 0.37 22.01 3.05
C ILE A 34 1.55 21.92 2.09
N PHE A 35 2.07 20.73 1.83
CA PHE A 35 3.14 20.53 0.85
C PHE A 35 2.70 20.91 -0.57
N ASP A 36 1.46 20.56 -0.96
CA ASP A 36 0.91 20.93 -2.27
C ASP A 36 0.82 22.46 -2.42
N VAL A 37 0.30 23.16 -1.39
CA VAL A 37 0.21 24.62 -1.36
C VAL A 37 1.58 25.27 -1.43
N MET A 38 2.58 24.74 -0.70
CA MET A 38 3.95 25.29 -0.76
C MET A 38 4.59 25.08 -2.13
N ALA A 39 4.37 23.93 -2.75
CA ALA A 39 4.86 23.64 -4.10
C ALA A 39 4.19 24.54 -5.17
N GLU A 40 2.89 24.81 -5.03
CA GLU A 40 2.17 25.73 -5.91
C GLU A 40 2.65 27.20 -5.78
N LEU A 41 3.02 27.62 -4.56
CA LEU A 41 3.57 28.95 -4.32
C LEU A 41 4.99 29.11 -4.88
N ASP A 42 5.77 28.04 -4.90
CA ASP A 42 7.14 27.93 -5.44
C ASP A 42 8.06 29.12 -5.12
N ARG A 43 7.96 29.64 -3.90
CA ARG A 43 8.77 30.74 -3.37
C ARG A 43 8.82 30.70 -1.84
N PRO A 44 9.85 31.32 -1.21
CA PRO A 44 9.85 31.51 0.24
C PRO A 44 8.65 32.35 0.71
N VAL A 45 7.91 31.84 1.71
CA VAL A 45 6.70 32.46 2.28
C VAL A 45 6.80 32.57 3.79
N THR A 46 6.14 33.58 4.40
CA THR A 46 6.00 33.66 5.85
C THR A 46 4.95 32.63 6.35
N GLY A 47 4.99 32.25 7.63
CA GLY A 47 3.97 31.39 8.23
C GLY A 47 2.56 31.96 8.08
N ARG A 48 2.41 33.29 8.09
CA ARG A 48 1.14 33.99 7.86
C ARG A 48 0.64 33.84 6.42
N GLU A 49 1.53 34.01 5.42
CA GLU A 49 1.20 33.80 4.02
C GLU A 49 0.78 32.36 3.74
N LEU A 50 1.52 31.38 4.27
CA LEU A 50 1.21 29.96 4.13
C LEU A 50 -0.14 29.61 4.78
N ALA A 51 -0.38 30.06 6.00
CA ALA A 51 -1.64 29.81 6.70
C ALA A 51 -2.85 30.35 5.90
N ARG A 52 -2.71 31.55 5.32
CA ARG A 52 -3.75 32.13 4.47
C ARG A 52 -3.97 31.33 3.19
N ALA A 53 -2.89 30.96 2.50
CA ALA A 53 -2.97 30.20 1.26
C ALA A 53 -3.59 28.80 1.49
N ALA A 54 -3.19 28.11 2.56
CA ALA A 54 -3.72 26.80 2.95
C ALA A 54 -5.09 26.86 3.65
N LYS A 55 -5.62 28.07 3.96
CA LYS A 55 -6.86 28.29 4.75
C LYS A 55 -6.82 27.61 6.12
N LEU A 56 -5.69 27.68 6.77
CA LEU A 56 -5.41 27.08 8.07
C LEU A 56 -5.17 28.15 9.13
N HIS A 57 -5.29 27.75 10.41
CA HIS A 57 -5.02 28.65 11.53
C HIS A 57 -3.50 28.87 11.67
N ARG A 58 -3.07 30.15 11.73
CA ARG A 58 -1.69 30.58 11.73
C ARG A 58 -0.85 29.84 12.80
N ARG A 59 -1.31 29.79 14.05
CA ARG A 59 -0.54 29.20 15.15
C ARG A 59 -0.22 27.72 14.94
N TYR A 60 -1.16 26.94 14.36
CA TYR A 60 -0.91 25.53 14.01
C TYR A 60 0.11 25.40 12.88
N VAL A 61 0.05 26.25 11.87
CA VAL A 61 1.02 26.28 10.77
C VAL A 61 2.41 26.61 11.26
N GLU A 62 2.55 27.59 12.17
CA GLU A 62 3.84 27.97 12.77
C GLU A 62 4.45 26.82 13.58
N GLU A 63 3.66 26.09 14.35
CA GLU A 63 4.13 24.91 15.10
C GLU A 63 4.57 23.79 14.16
N TRP A 64 3.76 23.52 13.12
CA TRP A 64 4.08 22.55 12.10
C TRP A 64 5.36 22.91 11.34
N LEU A 65 5.55 24.17 10.98
CA LEU A 65 6.80 24.65 10.36
C LEU A 65 8.01 24.40 11.27
N GLY A 66 7.85 24.55 12.57
CA GLY A 66 8.87 24.18 13.55
C GLY A 66 9.30 22.73 13.45
N ILE A 67 8.33 21.80 13.34
CA ILE A 67 8.63 20.36 13.15
C ILE A 67 9.37 20.15 11.81
N MET A 68 8.88 20.75 10.74
CA MET A 68 9.43 20.52 9.41
C MET A 68 10.82 21.12 9.22
N CYS A 69 11.09 22.30 9.80
CA CYS A 69 12.40 22.94 9.70
C CYS A 69 13.45 22.23 10.58
N THR A 70 13.09 21.88 11.81
CA THR A 70 14.00 21.12 12.70
C THR A 70 14.27 19.71 12.16
N GLY A 71 13.32 19.15 11.44
CA GLY A 71 13.45 17.88 10.70
C GLY A 71 14.11 18.01 9.33
N GLN A 72 14.55 19.18 8.90
CA GLN A 72 15.23 19.43 7.62
C GLN A 72 14.38 19.09 6.37
N ILE A 73 13.06 19.16 6.51
CA ILE A 73 12.11 18.94 5.41
C ILE A 73 11.82 20.26 4.67
N ILE A 74 11.74 21.37 5.40
CA ILE A 74 11.48 22.70 4.90
C ILE A 74 12.66 23.59 5.27
N GLU A 75 13.11 24.38 4.32
CA GLU A 75 14.16 25.37 4.54
C GLU A 75 13.61 26.64 5.20
N ILE A 76 14.39 27.20 6.13
CA ILE A 76 14.11 28.48 6.74
C ILE A 76 15.10 29.52 6.21
N HIS A 77 14.58 30.62 5.66
CA HIS A 77 15.37 31.73 5.18
C HIS A 77 15.24 32.90 6.16
N PRO A 78 16.35 33.50 6.59
CA PRO A 78 16.29 34.69 7.42
C PRO A 78 15.58 35.85 6.66
N PRO A 79 15.03 36.82 7.36
CA PRO A 79 14.48 38.00 6.76
C PRO A 79 15.53 38.69 5.86
N ASP A 80 15.13 39.17 4.69
CA ASP A 80 16.01 39.94 3.81
C ASP A 80 16.41 41.24 4.50
N PRO A 81 17.69 41.42 4.83
CA PRO A 81 18.16 42.63 5.51
C PRO A 81 18.00 43.87 4.67
N SER A 82 17.87 43.77 3.34
CA SER A 82 17.68 44.90 2.44
C SER A 82 16.23 45.43 2.43
N VAL A 83 15.28 44.64 2.87
CA VAL A 83 13.83 44.98 2.84
C VAL A 83 13.32 45.45 4.21
N SER A 84 14.09 45.25 5.27
CA SER A 84 13.60 45.50 6.64
C SER A 84 14.68 46.11 7.53
N GLU A 85 14.60 47.42 7.76
CA GLU A 85 15.24 48.07 8.91
C GLU A 85 14.66 47.64 10.26
N ASN A 86 13.63 46.80 10.23
CA ASN A 86 12.85 46.38 11.41
C ASN A 86 13.28 44.99 11.84
N ARG A 87 13.84 44.85 13.06
CA ARG A 87 14.23 43.61 13.71
C ARG A 87 13.05 42.62 13.92
N SER A 88 11.81 42.96 13.50
CA SER A 88 10.60 42.18 13.60
C SER A 88 10.20 41.46 12.29
N ALA A 89 11.06 41.40 11.28
CA ALA A 89 10.76 40.71 10.04
C ALA A 89 10.60 39.20 10.28
N GLU A 90 9.45 38.64 9.83
CA GLU A 90 9.13 37.23 9.97
C GLU A 90 10.06 36.38 9.08
N PRO A 91 10.52 35.19 9.55
CA PRO A 91 11.28 34.26 8.72
C PRO A 91 10.43 33.76 7.54
N ARG A 92 11.09 33.37 6.45
CA ARG A 92 10.45 32.78 5.29
C ARG A 92 10.79 31.31 5.19
N PHE A 93 9.83 30.52 4.73
CA PHE A 93 9.89 29.08 4.65
C PHE A 93 9.73 28.64 3.20
N TYR A 94 10.54 27.69 2.76
CA TYR A 94 10.55 27.18 1.40
C TYR A 94 10.61 25.65 1.40
N LEU A 95 9.73 25.03 0.62
CA LEU A 95 9.79 23.60 0.34
C LEU A 95 10.68 23.38 -0.89
N PRO A 96 11.87 22.79 -0.75
CA PRO A 96 12.73 22.52 -1.91
C PRO A 96 12.00 21.68 -2.98
N THR A 97 12.20 22.03 -4.25
CA THR A 97 11.57 21.31 -5.36
C THR A 97 11.86 19.81 -5.35
N ALA A 98 13.09 19.43 -4.94
CA ALA A 98 13.46 18.02 -4.77
C ALA A 98 12.64 17.30 -3.68
N HIS A 99 12.29 17.99 -2.59
CA HIS A 99 11.42 17.44 -1.54
C HIS A 99 9.95 17.43 -1.98
N ALA A 100 9.50 18.47 -2.67
CA ALA A 100 8.16 18.54 -3.23
C ALA A 100 7.86 17.39 -4.19
N ALA A 101 8.87 16.96 -4.98
CA ALA A 101 8.77 15.81 -5.89
C ALA A 101 8.53 14.46 -5.17
N LEU A 102 8.67 14.39 -3.84
CA LEU A 102 8.42 13.19 -3.04
C LEU A 102 7.24 13.34 -2.07
N LEU A 103 6.83 14.59 -1.76
CA LEU A 103 5.87 14.87 -0.68
C LEU A 103 4.52 15.39 -1.16
N THR A 104 4.38 15.77 -2.43
CA THR A 104 3.14 16.31 -2.98
C THR A 104 2.29 15.24 -3.67
N ARG A 105 0.98 15.50 -3.78
CA ARG A 105 0.06 14.61 -4.53
C ARG A 105 0.36 14.55 -6.02
N ASN A 106 1.00 15.58 -6.55
CA ASN A 106 1.40 15.66 -7.97
C ASN A 106 2.74 14.95 -8.26
N ALA A 107 3.42 14.42 -7.26
CA ALA A 107 4.69 13.69 -7.42
C ALA A 107 4.57 12.36 -8.19
N GLY A 108 3.36 11.92 -8.53
CA GLY A 108 3.14 10.68 -9.28
C GLY A 108 3.68 9.45 -8.53
N SER A 109 4.45 8.60 -9.23
CA SER A 109 5.07 7.39 -8.65
C SER A 109 6.14 7.69 -7.60
N GLY A 110 6.70 8.89 -7.59
CA GLY A 110 7.66 9.33 -6.58
C GLY A 110 7.04 9.73 -5.24
N ASN A 111 5.71 9.73 -5.12
CA ASN A 111 5.02 10.19 -3.91
C ASN A 111 5.24 9.26 -2.70
N MET A 112 6.26 9.58 -1.92
CA MET A 112 6.55 8.91 -0.63
C MET A 112 5.75 9.52 0.54
N GLY A 113 5.27 10.76 0.39
CA GLY A 113 4.51 11.47 1.43
C GLY A 113 3.21 10.77 1.82
N VAL A 114 2.63 10.02 0.90
CA VAL A 114 1.41 9.24 1.16
C VAL A 114 1.61 8.20 2.28
N TYR A 115 2.77 7.55 2.33
CA TYR A 115 3.10 6.51 3.33
C TYR A 115 3.25 7.08 4.76
N ALA A 116 3.55 8.38 4.89
CA ALA A 116 3.62 9.00 6.21
C ALA A 116 2.29 8.92 7.00
N GLN A 117 1.16 8.76 6.32
CA GLN A 117 -0.16 8.64 6.93
C GLN A 117 -0.43 7.26 7.55
N GLU A 118 0.27 6.23 7.12
CA GLU A 118 -0.04 4.83 7.39
C GLU A 118 0.08 4.50 8.88
N ILE A 119 1.24 4.76 9.49
CA ILE A 119 1.45 4.51 10.92
C ILE A 119 0.49 5.31 11.81
N PRO A 120 0.26 6.63 11.60
CA PRO A 120 -0.74 7.38 12.36
C PRO A 120 -2.16 6.82 12.27
N LEU A 121 -2.60 6.39 11.08
CA LEU A 121 -3.91 5.77 10.89
C LEU A 121 -4.03 4.45 11.66
N LEU A 122 -3.04 3.58 11.53
CA LEU A 122 -3.01 2.28 12.22
C LEU A 122 -2.94 2.46 13.75
N THR A 123 -2.13 3.40 14.24
CA THR A 123 -2.05 3.72 15.67
C THR A 123 -3.41 4.13 16.20
N GLN A 124 -4.12 4.99 15.50
CA GLN A 124 -5.46 5.46 15.90
C GLN A 124 -6.49 4.33 15.98
N ILE A 125 -6.39 3.35 15.09
CA ILE A 125 -7.40 2.29 14.95
C ILE A 125 -7.06 1.08 15.83
N ALA A 126 -5.82 0.61 15.81
CA ALA A 126 -5.46 -0.73 16.26
C ALA A 126 -4.62 -0.78 17.55
N MET A 127 -3.91 0.30 17.92
CA MET A 127 -2.90 0.26 18.99
C MET A 127 -3.42 -0.32 20.31
N ALA A 128 -4.59 0.11 20.76
CA ALA A 128 -5.14 -0.36 22.04
C ALA A 128 -5.47 -1.87 21.99
N ARG A 129 -6.09 -2.32 20.89
CA ARG A 129 -6.44 -3.73 20.70
C ARG A 129 -5.20 -4.61 20.54
N VAL A 130 -4.23 -4.17 19.75
CA VAL A 130 -2.97 -4.93 19.57
C VAL A 130 -2.28 -5.13 20.93
N VAL A 131 -2.25 -4.11 21.81
CA VAL A 131 -1.69 -4.25 23.17
C VAL A 131 -2.42 -5.35 23.98
N GLU A 132 -3.75 -5.41 23.90
CA GLU A 132 -4.55 -6.45 24.55
C GLU A 132 -4.30 -7.82 23.94
N ASP A 133 -4.21 -7.87 22.60
CA ASP A 133 -4.08 -9.10 21.82
C ASP A 133 -2.69 -9.74 21.89
N PHE A 134 -1.66 -9.01 22.33
CA PHE A 134 -0.35 -9.59 22.63
C PHE A 134 -0.39 -10.75 23.63
N SER A 135 -1.33 -10.75 24.53
CA SER A 135 -1.49 -11.82 25.53
C SER A 135 -2.49 -12.90 25.11
N SER A 136 -3.53 -12.53 24.37
CA SER A 136 -4.61 -13.42 23.95
C SER A 136 -4.32 -14.15 22.65
N GLY A 137 -3.53 -13.55 21.76
CA GLY A 137 -3.34 -14.00 20.39
C GLY A 137 -4.59 -13.81 19.51
N ALA A 138 -5.54 -12.97 19.94
CA ALA A 138 -6.75 -12.68 19.16
C ALA A 138 -6.41 -11.89 17.90
N GLY A 139 -7.25 -12.03 16.87
CA GLY A 139 -7.18 -11.24 15.66
C GLY A 139 -8.09 -10.01 15.71
N ILE A 140 -7.92 -9.14 14.74
CA ILE A 140 -8.76 -7.94 14.54
C ILE A 140 -9.46 -8.09 13.18
N GLU A 141 -10.78 -8.03 13.18
CA GLU A 141 -11.59 -8.14 11.97
C GLU A 141 -11.20 -7.04 10.96
N PHE A 142 -11.12 -7.39 9.66
CA PHE A 142 -10.84 -6.45 8.57
C PHE A 142 -11.78 -5.24 8.58
N SER A 143 -13.04 -5.44 8.93
CA SER A 143 -14.06 -4.39 9.06
C SER A 143 -13.77 -3.32 10.13
N ALA A 144 -12.83 -3.58 11.06
CA ALA A 144 -12.42 -2.61 12.09
C ALA A 144 -11.53 -1.48 11.52
N TYR A 145 -11.09 -1.58 10.27
CA TYR A 145 -10.12 -0.66 9.65
C TYR A 145 -10.68 0.24 8.51
N PRO A 146 -11.89 0.81 8.59
CA PRO A 146 -12.52 1.46 7.44
C PRO A 146 -11.71 2.64 6.87
N ARG A 147 -11.05 3.44 7.71
CA ARG A 147 -10.19 4.55 7.27
C ARG A 147 -8.90 4.06 6.63
N PHE A 148 -8.33 2.99 7.14
CA PHE A 148 -7.13 2.39 6.58
C PHE A 148 -7.43 1.73 5.24
N GLN A 149 -8.54 1.04 5.10
CA GLN A 149 -9.02 0.49 3.82
C GLN A 149 -9.18 1.59 2.76
N ALA A 150 -9.80 2.72 3.11
CA ALA A 150 -9.93 3.85 2.20
C ALA A 150 -8.56 4.42 1.78
N PHE A 151 -7.60 4.49 2.71
CA PHE A 151 -6.23 4.87 2.43
C PHE A 151 -5.54 3.87 1.49
N MET A 152 -5.60 2.57 1.79
CA MET A 152 -5.02 1.51 0.95
C MET A 152 -5.62 1.48 -0.45
N SER A 153 -6.94 1.70 -0.58
CA SER A 153 -7.59 1.84 -1.88
C SER A 153 -7.01 3.01 -2.70
N GLN A 154 -6.80 4.17 -2.09
CA GLN A 154 -6.19 5.31 -2.78
C GLN A 154 -4.77 5.02 -3.23
N LEU A 155 -3.96 4.37 -2.39
CA LEU A 155 -2.59 3.98 -2.69
C LEU A 155 -2.56 2.98 -3.85
N SER A 156 -3.35 1.92 -3.76
CA SER A 156 -3.49 0.89 -4.79
C SER A 156 -3.99 1.48 -6.13
N HIS A 157 -4.96 2.41 -6.09
CA HIS A 157 -5.45 3.12 -7.27
C HIS A 157 -4.36 3.91 -7.98
N ALA A 158 -3.53 4.63 -7.23
CA ALA A 158 -2.43 5.40 -7.80
C ALA A 158 -1.41 4.47 -8.48
N LYS A 159 -1.01 3.40 -7.78
CA LYS A 159 -0.06 2.39 -8.26
C LYS A 159 -0.58 1.70 -9.53
N HIS A 160 -1.78 1.14 -9.53
CA HIS A 160 -2.32 0.43 -10.68
C HIS A 160 -2.48 1.31 -11.91
N ARG A 161 -2.94 2.56 -11.78
CA ARG A 161 -3.06 3.49 -12.90
C ARG A 161 -1.72 3.76 -13.59
N GLN A 162 -0.62 3.74 -12.84
CA GLN A 162 0.70 4.03 -13.38
C GLN A 162 1.36 2.82 -14.02
N VAL A 163 1.22 1.63 -13.41
CA VAL A 163 2.08 0.51 -13.78
C VAL A 163 1.35 -0.69 -14.38
N LEU A 164 0.06 -0.90 -14.07
CA LEU A 164 -0.62 -2.15 -14.39
C LEU A 164 -0.60 -2.47 -15.89
N ILE A 165 -1.13 -1.56 -16.70
CA ILE A 165 -1.32 -1.80 -18.15
C ILE A 165 -0.01 -1.69 -18.94
N GLN A 166 0.83 -0.71 -18.59
CA GLN A 166 2.00 -0.38 -19.40
C GLN A 166 3.28 -1.10 -18.97
N HIS A 167 3.37 -1.53 -17.71
CA HIS A 167 4.59 -2.11 -17.17
C HIS A 167 4.39 -3.53 -16.64
N PHE A 168 3.35 -3.81 -15.85
CA PHE A 168 3.14 -5.13 -15.25
C PHE A 168 2.65 -6.17 -16.26
N LEU A 169 1.47 -5.98 -16.87
CA LEU A 169 0.88 -6.98 -17.77
C LEU A 169 1.77 -7.36 -18.97
N PRO A 170 2.56 -6.43 -19.58
CA PRO A 170 3.47 -6.78 -20.66
C PRO A 170 4.64 -7.68 -20.26
N GLN A 171 4.95 -7.80 -18.95
CA GLN A 171 6.03 -8.65 -18.46
C GLN A 171 5.55 -10.05 -18.06
N VAL A 172 4.22 -10.25 -17.94
CA VAL A 172 3.66 -11.55 -17.56
C VAL A 172 3.77 -12.53 -18.74
N ASP A 173 4.35 -13.71 -18.46
CA ASP A 173 4.52 -14.79 -19.45
C ASP A 173 5.23 -14.31 -20.73
N ASP A 174 6.34 -13.57 -20.57
CA ASP A 174 7.13 -12.98 -21.65
C ASP A 174 6.29 -12.19 -22.67
N GLY A 175 5.26 -11.49 -22.18
CA GLY A 175 4.34 -10.67 -22.99
C GLY A 175 3.21 -11.44 -23.68
N GLN A 176 3.16 -12.76 -23.55
CA GLN A 176 2.10 -13.58 -24.16
C GLN A 176 0.72 -13.27 -23.56
N LEU A 177 0.67 -12.88 -22.26
CA LEU A 177 -0.59 -12.53 -21.62
C LEU A 177 -1.32 -11.38 -22.34
N VAL A 178 -0.62 -10.33 -22.76
CA VAL A 178 -1.23 -9.20 -23.50
C VAL A 178 -1.85 -9.67 -24.81
N THR A 179 -1.19 -10.58 -25.52
CA THR A 179 -1.74 -11.18 -26.74
C THR A 179 -3.01 -11.97 -26.45
N ARG A 180 -3.04 -12.74 -25.35
CA ARG A 180 -4.22 -13.50 -24.93
C ARG A 180 -5.37 -12.57 -24.51
N LEU A 181 -5.09 -11.52 -23.75
CA LEU A 181 -6.07 -10.50 -23.33
C LEU A 181 -6.74 -9.82 -24.55
N ASN A 182 -5.96 -9.49 -25.58
CA ASN A 182 -6.49 -8.88 -26.80
C ASN A 182 -7.34 -9.87 -27.65
N LYS A 183 -7.07 -11.17 -27.56
CA LYS A 183 -7.87 -12.21 -28.24
C LYS A 183 -9.15 -12.56 -27.48
N GLY A 184 -9.23 -12.25 -26.21
CA GLY A 184 -10.35 -12.56 -25.33
C GLY A 184 -10.09 -13.79 -24.47
N ILE A 185 -9.91 -13.54 -23.16
CA ILE A 185 -9.78 -14.56 -22.10
C ILE A 185 -10.63 -14.19 -20.90
N ARG A 186 -10.78 -15.13 -19.98
CA ARG A 186 -11.47 -14.90 -18.70
C ARG A 186 -10.47 -14.65 -17.59
N VAL A 187 -10.59 -13.50 -16.94
CA VAL A 187 -9.70 -13.04 -15.88
C VAL A 187 -10.46 -12.94 -14.56
N CYS A 188 -9.82 -13.34 -13.47
CA CYS A 188 -10.33 -13.10 -12.11
C CYS A 188 -9.28 -12.35 -11.29
N ASP A 189 -9.74 -11.46 -10.40
CA ASP A 189 -8.91 -10.83 -9.37
C ASP A 189 -9.44 -11.22 -8.00
N LEU A 190 -8.60 -11.89 -7.19
CA LEU A 190 -8.95 -12.36 -5.85
C LEU A 190 -8.46 -11.40 -4.79
N GLY A 191 -9.36 -10.94 -3.91
CA GLY A 191 -9.09 -9.83 -3.01
C GLY A 191 -9.08 -8.50 -3.76
N CYS A 192 -10.04 -8.34 -4.69
CA CYS A 192 -10.05 -7.23 -5.64
C CYS A 192 -10.38 -5.86 -5.01
N GLY A 193 -10.85 -5.81 -3.76
CA GLY A 193 -11.30 -4.59 -3.10
C GLY A 193 -12.33 -3.85 -3.96
N GLN A 194 -12.09 -2.55 -4.20
CA GLN A 194 -12.94 -1.71 -5.05
C GLN A 194 -12.73 -1.93 -6.57
N GLY A 195 -11.95 -2.92 -6.99
CA GLY A 195 -11.84 -3.40 -8.36
C GLY A 195 -11.04 -2.54 -9.32
N ILE A 196 -10.15 -1.65 -8.84
CA ILE A 196 -9.44 -0.71 -9.74
C ILE A 196 -8.61 -1.41 -10.81
N ALA A 197 -7.90 -2.51 -10.46
CA ALA A 197 -7.12 -3.27 -11.43
C ALA A 197 -8.02 -3.80 -12.56
N LEU A 198 -9.18 -4.34 -12.19
CA LEU A 198 -10.15 -4.88 -13.14
C LEU A 198 -10.82 -3.79 -13.97
N HIS A 199 -11.16 -2.62 -13.42
CA HIS A 199 -11.70 -1.51 -14.20
C HIS A 199 -10.72 -1.04 -15.28
N LEU A 200 -9.43 -0.97 -14.95
CA LEU A 200 -8.37 -0.61 -15.91
C LEU A 200 -8.22 -1.68 -17.00
N MET A 201 -8.18 -2.96 -16.61
CA MET A 201 -8.06 -4.08 -17.56
C MET A 201 -9.31 -4.21 -18.45
N ALA A 202 -10.52 -4.14 -17.88
CA ALA A 202 -11.77 -4.28 -18.64
C ALA A 202 -11.93 -3.19 -19.69
N ARG A 203 -11.56 -1.95 -19.34
CA ARG A 203 -11.56 -0.83 -20.29
C ARG A 203 -10.54 -1.00 -21.41
N HIS A 204 -9.37 -1.55 -21.10
CA HIS A 204 -8.25 -1.68 -22.05
C HIS A 204 -8.36 -2.91 -22.96
N TYR A 205 -8.97 -3.99 -22.45
CA TYR A 205 -9.11 -5.28 -23.14
C TYR A 205 -10.58 -5.69 -23.32
N PRO A 206 -11.35 -5.01 -24.19
CA PRO A 206 -12.79 -5.22 -24.32
C PRO A 206 -13.18 -6.62 -24.83
N ALA A 207 -12.25 -7.35 -25.47
CA ALA A 207 -12.50 -8.72 -25.91
C ALA A 207 -12.48 -9.75 -24.76
N SER A 208 -11.85 -9.41 -23.62
CA SER A 208 -11.75 -10.26 -22.43
C SER A 208 -12.89 -9.98 -21.45
N SER A 209 -13.18 -10.94 -20.59
CA SER A 209 -14.17 -10.81 -19.52
C SER A 209 -13.52 -10.93 -18.14
N PHE A 210 -14.03 -10.16 -17.18
CA PHE A 210 -13.39 -9.95 -15.89
C PHE A 210 -14.36 -10.21 -14.73
N VAL A 211 -13.85 -10.84 -13.67
CA VAL A 211 -14.59 -11.08 -12.43
C VAL A 211 -13.72 -10.66 -11.24
N GLY A 212 -14.24 -9.80 -10.38
CA GLY A 212 -13.63 -9.47 -9.09
C GLY A 212 -14.27 -10.28 -7.97
N ILE A 213 -13.45 -10.81 -7.07
CA ILE A 213 -13.90 -11.54 -5.88
C ILE A 213 -13.29 -10.88 -4.65
N ASP A 214 -14.14 -10.54 -3.68
CA ASP A 214 -13.75 -10.03 -2.38
C ASP A 214 -14.78 -10.46 -1.32
N ASN A 215 -14.39 -10.51 -0.05
CA ASN A 215 -15.32 -10.80 1.05
C ASN A 215 -15.93 -9.53 1.66
N ASP A 216 -15.40 -8.34 1.37
CA ASP A 216 -15.95 -7.06 1.83
C ASP A 216 -17.13 -6.63 0.94
N ALA A 217 -18.32 -6.65 1.53
CA ALA A 217 -19.55 -6.23 0.86
C ALA A 217 -19.52 -4.77 0.41
N ALA A 218 -18.97 -3.89 1.24
CA ALA A 218 -18.94 -2.46 0.93
C ALA A 218 -17.99 -2.15 -0.24
N ALA A 219 -16.83 -2.82 -0.30
CA ALA A 219 -15.90 -2.72 -1.42
C ALA A 219 -16.53 -3.24 -2.72
N ILE A 220 -17.20 -4.40 -2.68
CA ILE A 220 -17.90 -4.97 -3.83
C ILE A 220 -19.03 -4.07 -4.34
N ASP A 221 -19.85 -3.51 -3.44
CA ASP A 221 -20.94 -2.61 -3.84
C ASP A 221 -20.40 -1.33 -4.50
N GLN A 222 -19.29 -0.80 -3.98
CA GLN A 222 -18.61 0.34 -4.59
C GLN A 222 -18.00 0.00 -5.95
N ALA A 223 -17.39 -1.19 -6.08
CA ALA A 223 -16.84 -1.67 -7.35
C ALA A 223 -17.93 -1.80 -8.43
N ARG A 224 -19.11 -2.34 -8.06
CA ARG A 224 -20.27 -2.44 -8.96
C ARG A 224 -20.78 -1.07 -9.39
N GLN A 225 -20.85 -0.09 -8.47
CA GLN A 225 -21.26 1.26 -8.79
C GLN A 225 -20.29 1.91 -9.79
N ILE A 226 -18.98 1.81 -9.56
CA ILE A 226 -17.95 2.33 -10.47
C ILE A 226 -18.07 1.66 -11.86
N THR A 227 -18.33 0.35 -11.90
CA THR A 227 -18.51 -0.39 -13.17
C THR A 227 -19.70 0.17 -13.96
N ALA A 228 -20.82 0.40 -13.29
CA ALA A 228 -22.01 0.99 -13.92
C ALA A 228 -21.74 2.41 -14.43
N ASP A 229 -21.07 3.25 -13.62
CA ASP A 229 -20.72 4.63 -14.00
C ASP A 229 -19.76 4.69 -15.20
N LEU A 230 -18.90 3.66 -15.36
CA LEU A 230 -17.96 3.52 -16.48
C LEU A 230 -18.59 2.84 -17.71
N GLY A 231 -19.79 2.27 -17.61
CA GLY A 231 -20.48 1.55 -18.68
C GLY A 231 -19.73 0.30 -19.15
N LEU A 232 -19.12 -0.48 -18.24
CA LEU A 232 -18.35 -1.68 -18.58
C LEU A 232 -19.25 -2.92 -18.51
N ASP A 233 -19.52 -3.54 -19.66
CA ASP A 233 -20.36 -4.74 -19.79
C ASP A 233 -19.58 -6.05 -19.62
N ASN A 234 -18.24 -6.00 -19.66
CA ASN A 234 -17.35 -7.16 -19.58
C ASN A 234 -16.77 -7.40 -18.19
N LEU A 235 -17.30 -6.77 -17.15
CA LEU A 235 -16.79 -6.84 -15.77
C LEU A 235 -17.93 -7.07 -14.77
N THR A 236 -17.74 -8.04 -13.87
CA THR A 236 -18.66 -8.33 -12.76
C THR A 236 -17.92 -8.50 -11.44
N PHE A 237 -18.62 -8.32 -10.32
CA PHE A 237 -18.07 -8.48 -8.98
C PHE A 237 -18.92 -9.40 -8.11
N GLU A 238 -18.27 -10.32 -7.40
CA GLU A 238 -18.91 -11.29 -6.52
C GLU A 238 -18.37 -11.19 -5.09
N LYS A 239 -19.28 -11.12 -4.12
CA LYS A 239 -18.89 -11.27 -2.71
C LYS A 239 -18.71 -12.73 -2.42
N LYS A 240 -17.47 -13.18 -2.17
CA LYS A 240 -17.14 -14.55 -1.78
C LYS A 240 -15.94 -14.57 -0.85
N ASP A 241 -15.94 -15.53 0.07
CA ASP A 241 -14.78 -15.88 0.87
C ASP A 241 -13.82 -16.73 0.03
N ALA A 242 -12.57 -16.27 -0.08
CA ALA A 242 -11.51 -16.97 -0.82
C ALA A 242 -11.26 -18.40 -0.33
N ALA A 243 -11.38 -18.63 0.98
CA ALA A 243 -11.18 -19.95 1.58
C ALA A 243 -12.30 -20.95 1.25
N ALA A 244 -13.48 -20.46 0.86
CA ALA A 244 -14.63 -21.31 0.51
C ALA A 244 -14.66 -21.72 -0.98
N ILE A 245 -13.85 -21.08 -1.82
CA ILE A 245 -13.89 -21.22 -3.29
C ILE A 245 -13.57 -22.63 -3.77
N GLU A 246 -12.63 -23.34 -3.12
CA GLU A 246 -12.26 -24.71 -3.51
C GLU A 246 -13.49 -25.66 -3.56
N LYS A 247 -14.51 -25.38 -2.77
CA LYS A 247 -15.74 -26.19 -2.67
C LYS A 247 -16.85 -25.76 -3.63
N ASP A 248 -16.67 -24.66 -4.38
CA ASP A 248 -17.67 -24.12 -5.31
C ASP A 248 -17.48 -24.72 -6.73
N PRO A 249 -18.33 -25.70 -7.13
CA PRO A 249 -18.19 -26.36 -8.43
C PRO A 249 -18.50 -25.41 -9.60
N TRP A 250 -19.26 -24.34 -9.36
CA TRP A 250 -19.72 -23.43 -10.40
C TRP A 250 -18.60 -22.50 -10.91
N ILE A 251 -17.52 -22.34 -10.13
CA ILE A 251 -16.39 -21.49 -10.49
C ILE A 251 -15.17 -22.30 -10.96
N SER A 252 -15.26 -23.65 -10.94
CA SER A 252 -14.15 -24.54 -11.31
C SER A 252 -13.70 -24.37 -12.76
N LYS A 253 -12.39 -24.33 -12.98
CA LYS A 253 -11.72 -24.32 -14.30
C LYS A 253 -12.26 -23.25 -15.25
N LYS A 254 -12.60 -22.08 -14.72
CA LYS A 254 -13.26 -21.02 -15.50
C LYS A 254 -12.32 -19.94 -16.00
N PHE A 255 -11.18 -19.70 -15.34
CA PHE A 255 -10.34 -18.53 -15.61
C PHE A 255 -9.02 -18.92 -16.26
N ASP A 256 -8.67 -18.18 -17.30
CA ASP A 256 -7.39 -18.33 -18.00
C ASP A 256 -6.27 -17.60 -17.29
N TYR A 257 -6.61 -16.56 -16.55
CA TYR A 257 -5.69 -15.77 -15.77
C TYR A 257 -6.33 -15.32 -14.46
N ILE A 258 -5.58 -15.44 -13.35
CA ILE A 258 -6.02 -14.97 -12.04
C ILE A 258 -4.93 -14.08 -11.47
N THR A 259 -5.33 -12.99 -10.83
CA THR A 259 -4.45 -12.10 -10.05
C THR A 259 -4.83 -12.09 -8.57
N ALA A 260 -3.86 -11.82 -7.72
CA ALA A 260 -4.05 -11.39 -6.34
C ALA A 260 -2.96 -10.36 -6.01
N PHE A 261 -3.36 -9.13 -5.74
CA PHE A 261 -2.46 -8.03 -5.44
C PHE A 261 -2.49 -7.73 -3.95
N ASP A 262 -1.40 -7.99 -3.23
CA ASP A 262 -1.23 -7.75 -1.79
C ASP A 262 -2.41 -8.31 -0.95
N ALA A 263 -2.97 -9.46 -1.34
CA ALA A 263 -4.22 -9.99 -0.78
C ALA A 263 -4.07 -11.35 -0.07
N ILE A 264 -3.02 -12.12 -0.37
CA ILE A 264 -2.88 -13.48 0.17
C ILE A 264 -2.36 -13.47 1.60
N HIS A 265 -1.46 -12.55 1.94
CA HIS A 265 -0.91 -12.46 3.30
C HIS A 265 -1.92 -12.00 4.36
N ASP A 266 -3.02 -11.36 3.94
CA ASP A 266 -4.12 -10.94 4.82
C ASP A 266 -5.17 -12.02 5.04
N GLN A 267 -5.15 -13.12 4.27
CA GLN A 267 -6.12 -14.20 4.42
C GLN A 267 -5.95 -14.95 5.75
N SER A 268 -7.05 -15.18 6.46
CA SER A 268 -7.04 -16.05 7.64
C SER A 268 -6.66 -17.49 7.26
N HIS A 269 -7.12 -17.97 6.11
CA HIS A 269 -6.85 -19.31 5.59
C HIS A 269 -6.14 -19.30 4.23
N PRO A 270 -4.88 -18.83 4.14
CA PRO A 270 -4.20 -18.57 2.88
C PRO A 270 -4.02 -19.82 2.01
N LEU A 271 -3.77 -20.98 2.61
CA LEU A 271 -3.64 -22.21 1.85
C LEU A 271 -4.99 -22.62 1.19
N ALA A 272 -6.12 -22.43 1.89
CA ALA A 272 -7.43 -22.69 1.30
C ALA A 272 -7.74 -21.70 0.16
N ALA A 273 -7.40 -20.43 0.33
CA ALA A 273 -7.52 -19.42 -0.71
C ALA A 273 -6.69 -19.78 -1.96
N LEU A 274 -5.43 -20.20 -1.79
CA LEU A 274 -4.55 -20.62 -2.89
C LEU A 274 -5.05 -21.89 -3.59
N ARG A 275 -5.62 -22.86 -2.84
CA ARG A 275 -6.31 -24.03 -3.43
C ARG A 275 -7.55 -23.60 -4.21
N GLY A 276 -8.30 -22.61 -3.71
CA GLY A 276 -9.40 -21.99 -4.43
C GLY A 276 -8.94 -21.37 -5.75
N VAL A 277 -7.84 -20.64 -5.77
CA VAL A 277 -7.23 -20.11 -7.02
C VAL A 277 -6.94 -21.24 -8.00
N ARG A 278 -6.26 -22.30 -7.54
CA ARG A 278 -5.95 -23.46 -8.39
C ARG A 278 -7.19 -24.16 -8.92
N HIS A 279 -8.24 -24.24 -8.10
CA HIS A 279 -9.54 -24.79 -8.51
C HIS A 279 -10.18 -23.97 -9.62
N MET A 280 -10.16 -22.64 -9.50
CA MET A 280 -10.72 -21.71 -10.50
C MET A 280 -9.98 -21.69 -11.84
N LEU A 281 -8.66 -21.94 -11.87
CA LEU A 281 -7.86 -21.91 -13.08
C LEU A 281 -8.26 -22.98 -14.08
N ALA A 282 -8.41 -22.60 -15.33
CA ALA A 282 -8.52 -23.49 -16.46
C ALA A 282 -7.21 -24.28 -16.69
N PRO A 283 -7.23 -25.42 -17.42
CA PRO A 283 -5.99 -26.07 -17.84
C PRO A 283 -5.08 -25.09 -18.61
N GLY A 284 -3.80 -24.98 -18.20
CA GLY A 284 -2.86 -24.00 -18.76
C GLY A 284 -3.12 -22.55 -18.35
N GLY A 285 -3.97 -22.34 -17.35
CA GLY A 285 -4.21 -21.03 -16.77
C GLY A 285 -3.04 -20.54 -15.93
N LEU A 286 -2.90 -19.21 -15.81
CA LEU A 286 -1.84 -18.49 -15.11
C LEU A 286 -2.36 -17.85 -13.83
N PHE A 287 -1.55 -17.86 -12.79
CA PHE A 287 -1.79 -17.12 -11.56
C PHE A 287 -0.64 -16.16 -11.26
N SER A 288 -0.94 -14.89 -11.17
CA SER A 288 -0.01 -13.84 -10.69
C SER A 288 -0.37 -13.47 -9.26
N MET A 289 0.46 -13.84 -8.30
CA MET A 289 0.41 -13.36 -6.94
C MET A 289 1.49 -12.30 -6.77
N ILE A 290 1.09 -11.09 -6.44
CA ILE A 290 1.98 -9.98 -6.13
C ILE A 290 1.91 -9.76 -4.62
N ASP A 291 3.05 -9.76 -3.96
CA ASP A 291 3.12 -9.62 -2.51
C ASP A 291 4.44 -8.98 -2.09
N ILE A 292 4.54 -8.56 -0.83
CA ILE A 292 5.70 -7.87 -0.29
C ILE A 292 6.98 -8.69 -0.46
N ASP A 293 8.01 -8.03 -0.94
CA ASP A 293 9.34 -8.62 -1.08
C ASP A 293 10.07 -8.63 0.26
N ALA A 294 10.06 -9.78 0.92
CA ALA A 294 10.71 -9.99 2.21
C ALA A 294 11.30 -11.39 2.30
N ALA A 295 12.26 -11.57 3.20
CA ALA A 295 12.71 -12.89 3.63
C ALA A 295 11.72 -13.48 4.65
N SER A 296 11.59 -14.83 4.67
CA SER A 296 10.66 -15.53 5.59
C SER A 296 11.14 -15.56 7.05
N HIS A 297 12.37 -15.16 7.32
CA HIS A 297 12.99 -15.11 8.64
C HIS A 297 13.56 -13.74 8.91
N ILE A 298 13.56 -13.33 10.19
CA ILE A 298 13.98 -11.99 10.62
C ILE A 298 15.42 -11.69 10.19
N GLU A 299 16.31 -12.69 10.26
CA GLU A 299 17.72 -12.55 9.90
C GLU A 299 17.92 -12.05 8.46
N GLY A 300 17.08 -12.51 7.53
CA GLY A 300 17.13 -12.09 6.13
C GLY A 300 16.59 -10.68 5.88
N ASN A 301 15.91 -10.09 6.86
CA ASN A 301 15.33 -8.76 6.77
C ASN A 301 16.11 -7.69 7.59
N MET A 302 17.27 -8.05 8.19
CA MET A 302 18.03 -7.12 9.03
C MET A 302 18.49 -5.88 8.29
N ASP A 303 18.83 -6.01 7.00
CA ASP A 303 19.27 -4.93 6.14
C ASP A 303 18.16 -4.42 5.20
N HIS A 304 16.91 -4.85 5.41
CA HIS A 304 15.79 -4.39 4.59
C HIS A 304 15.54 -2.89 4.82
N PRO A 305 15.56 -2.03 3.76
CA PRO A 305 15.53 -0.57 3.93
C PRO A 305 14.26 -0.05 4.63
N MET A 306 13.15 -0.77 4.51
CA MET A 306 11.86 -0.46 5.14
C MET A 306 11.47 -1.48 6.22
N GLY A 307 12.40 -2.30 6.70
CA GLY A 307 12.12 -3.39 7.65
C GLY A 307 11.27 -2.98 8.85
N PRO A 308 11.67 -1.98 9.67
CA PRO A 308 10.89 -1.55 10.82
C PRO A 308 9.48 -1.03 10.44
N PHE A 309 9.37 -0.34 9.31
CA PHE A 309 8.08 0.17 8.82
C PHE A 309 7.13 -0.98 8.44
N LEU A 310 7.57 -1.89 7.61
CA LEU A 310 6.77 -3.02 7.12
C LEU A 310 6.37 -3.98 8.26
N TYR A 311 7.29 -4.28 9.19
CA TYR A 311 6.93 -5.07 10.37
C TYR A 311 5.92 -4.36 11.26
N THR A 312 5.97 -3.03 11.37
CA THR A 312 4.98 -2.26 12.15
C THR A 312 3.60 -2.31 11.48
N VAL A 313 3.54 -2.11 10.16
CA VAL A 313 2.29 -2.24 9.40
C VAL A 313 1.73 -3.65 9.53
N SER A 314 2.57 -4.67 9.37
CA SER A 314 2.19 -6.06 9.55
C SER A 314 1.61 -6.35 10.94
N LEU A 315 2.28 -5.90 11.99
CA LEU A 315 1.84 -6.06 13.39
C LEU A 315 0.51 -5.36 13.67
N MET A 316 0.29 -4.19 13.07
CA MET A 316 -0.86 -3.35 13.35
C MET A 316 -2.06 -3.62 12.44
N HIS A 317 -1.89 -4.35 11.33
CA HIS A 317 -2.94 -4.65 10.35
C HIS A 317 -2.90 -6.09 9.84
N CYS A 318 -1.96 -6.42 8.96
CA CYS A 318 -2.02 -7.67 8.18
C CYS A 318 -2.00 -8.92 9.07
N MET A 319 -1.13 -8.95 10.08
CA MET A 319 -1.03 -10.11 10.98
C MET A 319 -2.28 -10.26 11.87
N PRO A 320 -2.81 -9.22 12.55
CA PRO A 320 -4.06 -9.32 13.28
C PRO A 320 -5.26 -9.69 12.41
N VAL A 321 -5.34 -9.15 11.19
CA VAL A 321 -6.40 -9.53 10.23
C VAL A 321 -6.29 -11.00 9.86
N GLY A 322 -5.10 -11.47 9.54
CA GLY A 322 -4.83 -12.87 9.23
C GLY A 322 -5.02 -13.84 10.43
N LEU A 323 -5.01 -13.33 11.67
CA LEU A 323 -5.34 -14.11 12.89
C LEU A 323 -6.85 -14.20 13.15
N SER A 324 -7.66 -13.31 12.55
CA SER A 324 -9.12 -13.41 12.68
C SER A 324 -9.62 -14.77 12.20
N ASP A 325 -10.78 -15.22 12.70
CA ASP A 325 -11.36 -16.51 12.36
C ASP A 325 -10.40 -17.72 12.59
N GLN A 326 -9.63 -17.69 13.69
CA GLN A 326 -8.61 -18.70 14.03
C GLN A 326 -7.58 -18.91 12.91
N GLY A 327 -7.30 -17.86 12.20
CA GLY A 327 -6.43 -17.85 11.03
C GLY A 327 -4.94 -17.96 11.35
N ARG A 328 -4.11 -17.98 10.31
CA ARG A 328 -2.66 -18.20 10.42
C ARG A 328 -1.85 -16.95 10.77
N GLY A 329 -2.38 -15.74 10.55
CA GLY A 329 -1.70 -14.50 10.82
C GLY A 329 -0.34 -14.39 10.12
N LEU A 330 -0.30 -14.61 8.80
CA LEU A 330 0.95 -14.54 8.04
C LEU A 330 1.62 -13.18 8.16
N GLY A 331 0.81 -12.12 8.01
CA GLY A 331 1.31 -10.75 7.93
C GLY A 331 2.13 -10.48 6.68
N MET A 332 2.31 -9.21 6.33
CA MET A 332 2.95 -8.82 5.08
C MET A 332 4.45 -9.21 4.98
N MET A 333 5.12 -9.50 6.11
CA MET A 333 6.51 -9.94 6.14
C MET A 333 6.68 -11.48 6.14
N TRP A 334 5.72 -12.20 5.54
CA TRP A 334 5.74 -13.67 5.49
C TRP A 334 6.84 -14.27 4.60
N GLY A 335 7.27 -13.55 3.59
CA GLY A 335 8.48 -13.76 2.82
C GLY A 335 8.41 -14.83 1.73
N ARG A 336 9.40 -14.77 0.84
CA ARG A 336 9.48 -15.56 -0.40
C ARG A 336 9.38 -17.07 -0.19
N ASP A 337 10.14 -17.64 0.73
CA ASP A 337 10.21 -19.11 0.92
C ASP A 337 8.86 -19.66 1.39
N ARG A 338 8.19 -18.94 2.31
CA ARG A 338 6.88 -19.32 2.82
C ARG A 338 5.80 -19.17 1.75
N ALA A 339 5.89 -18.13 0.91
CA ALA A 339 4.99 -17.92 -0.21
C ALA A 339 5.09 -19.06 -1.23
N VAL A 340 6.30 -19.41 -1.66
CA VAL A 340 6.56 -20.54 -2.56
C VAL A 340 6.06 -21.85 -1.95
N SER A 341 6.39 -22.12 -0.67
CA SER A 341 5.94 -23.33 0.02
C SER A 341 4.41 -23.45 0.07
N LEU A 342 3.68 -22.34 0.30
CA LEU A 342 2.21 -22.39 0.29
C LEU A 342 1.64 -22.59 -1.12
N LEU A 343 2.24 -22.02 -2.15
CA LEU A 343 1.88 -22.28 -3.53
C LEU A 343 2.06 -23.77 -3.90
N GLU A 344 3.20 -24.37 -3.53
CA GLU A 344 3.45 -25.82 -3.71
C GLU A 344 2.44 -26.67 -2.97
N GLN A 345 2.13 -26.36 -1.70
CA GLN A 345 1.13 -27.05 -0.89
C GLN A 345 -0.30 -26.91 -1.48
N ALA A 346 -0.57 -25.82 -2.19
CA ALA A 346 -1.82 -25.62 -2.94
C ALA A 346 -1.86 -26.44 -4.24
N GLY A 347 -0.71 -27.02 -4.65
CA GLY A 347 -0.59 -27.91 -5.81
C GLY A 347 -0.09 -27.21 -7.08
N PHE A 348 0.47 -26.00 -7.00
CA PHE A 348 1.22 -25.40 -8.11
C PHE A 348 2.58 -26.09 -8.24
N SER A 349 2.92 -26.57 -9.43
CA SER A 349 4.16 -27.31 -9.66
C SER A 349 5.22 -26.50 -10.42
N HIS A 350 4.80 -25.39 -11.02
CA HIS A 350 5.69 -24.47 -11.74
C HIS A 350 5.47 -23.06 -11.22
N ILE A 351 6.48 -22.54 -10.53
CA ILE A 351 6.43 -21.24 -9.85
C ILE A 351 7.69 -20.46 -10.25
N GLN A 352 7.52 -19.26 -10.76
CA GLN A 352 8.60 -18.31 -11.00
C GLN A 352 8.48 -17.17 -10.00
N VAL A 353 9.60 -16.78 -9.40
CA VAL A 353 9.70 -15.61 -8.51
C VAL A 353 10.43 -14.52 -9.29
N LEU A 354 9.73 -13.44 -9.61
CA LEU A 354 10.18 -12.41 -10.53
C LEU A 354 10.29 -11.06 -9.82
N GLU A 355 11.44 -10.41 -9.98
CA GLU A 355 11.64 -9.04 -9.51
C GLU A 355 10.77 -8.06 -10.31
N MET A 356 10.30 -7.02 -9.64
CA MET A 356 9.45 -6.00 -10.26
C MET A 356 10.18 -4.64 -10.31
N ALA A 357 10.84 -4.33 -11.43
CA ALA A 357 11.62 -3.10 -11.58
C ALA A 357 10.82 -1.80 -11.35
N HIS A 358 9.49 -1.85 -11.56
CA HIS A 358 8.55 -0.74 -11.37
C HIS A 358 7.90 -0.72 -9.98
N ASP A 359 8.19 -1.73 -9.13
CA ASP A 359 7.66 -1.86 -7.77
C ASP A 359 8.65 -2.61 -6.87
N PRO A 360 9.68 -1.92 -6.36
CA PRO A 360 10.75 -2.55 -5.60
C PRO A 360 10.32 -3.04 -4.20
N PHE A 361 9.09 -2.77 -3.77
CA PHE A 361 8.56 -3.26 -2.50
C PHE A 361 7.86 -4.61 -2.61
N ASN A 362 7.54 -5.03 -3.84
CA ASN A 362 6.82 -6.25 -4.10
C ASN A 362 7.60 -7.19 -5.01
N VAL A 363 7.26 -8.47 -4.92
CA VAL A 363 7.75 -9.54 -5.79
C VAL A 363 6.56 -10.22 -6.46
N HIS A 364 6.75 -10.68 -7.68
CA HIS A 364 5.73 -11.36 -8.47
C HIS A 364 5.99 -12.88 -8.49
N TYR A 365 5.03 -13.65 -7.98
CA TYR A 365 5.01 -15.10 -8.09
C TYR A 365 4.10 -15.48 -9.26
N LEU A 366 4.69 -15.90 -10.36
CA LEU A 366 3.95 -16.38 -11.52
C LEU A 366 3.87 -17.91 -11.46
N SER A 367 2.65 -18.44 -11.46
CA SER A 367 2.40 -19.88 -11.29
C SER A 367 1.47 -20.42 -12.37
N TRP A 368 1.69 -21.67 -12.75
CA TRP A 368 0.88 -22.40 -13.74
C TRP A 368 0.14 -23.57 -13.09
N LYS A 369 -1.07 -23.81 -13.60
CA LYS A 369 -1.86 -24.97 -13.19
C LYS A 369 -1.33 -26.25 -13.78
#